data_7efaf79f269407e4a32093ef15b43e32
#
_entry.id   7efaf79f269407e4a32093ef15b43e32
#
_cell.length_a   1.000
_cell.length_b   1.000
_cell.length_c   1.000
_cell.angle_alpha   90.00
_cell.angle_beta   90.00
_cell.angle_gamma   90.00
#
_symmetry.space_group_name_H-M   'P 1'
#
loop_
_entity.id
_entity.type
_entity.pdbx_description
1 polymer ?
#
loop_
_entity_poly.entity_id
_entity_poly.type
_entity_poly.pdbx_seq_one_letter_code
_entity_poly.pdbx_strand_id
1 'polypeptide(L)'
;MAGRAAALLSLGASAVLLYLPESPRWLVGASCTEAAELACRQFEGSLPVWGTAELLQTSLAAAPDNRTVPSYSTVTLTMSIARRVVFITLLYFLQPWNSLGFNLLMGPILLARGYNLSNTLLIVGLASFGPSISSIFASFYIDRTERKTALAVCAVLAFAAAVAFFSTSLPGWTMMAVVVYSIAQGMYLPLMTTFGSEIFPTRVRASATSVAWAMNRVASVLVPPGVLAAFHRGGLHVAAVFIYIPLIASFFLVVTKGPRGLTRRGVA
;
A
#
# COMPACT_ATOMS: atom_id res chain seq x y z
N MET A 1 -16.96 24.20 7.71
CA MET A 1 -17.19 23.47 8.97
C MET A 1 -16.42 22.15 9.01
N ALA A 2 -16.40 21.35 7.96
CA ALA A 2 -15.68 20.07 7.92
C ALA A 2 -14.18 20.14 8.26
N GLY A 3 -13.45 21.16 7.81
CA GLY A 3 -12.02 21.30 8.10
C GLY A 3 -11.70 21.57 9.58
N ARG A 4 -12.57 22.26 10.29
CA ARG A 4 -12.42 22.51 11.75
C ARG A 4 -12.66 21.21 12.55
N ALA A 5 -13.65 20.41 12.15
CA ALA A 5 -13.91 19.12 12.79
C ALA A 5 -12.74 18.14 12.56
N ALA A 6 -12.18 18.07 11.34
CA ALA A 6 -11.01 17.25 11.05
C ALA A 6 -9.77 17.71 11.85
N ALA A 7 -9.54 19.01 11.99
CA ALA A 7 -8.45 19.55 12.80
C ALA A 7 -8.60 19.21 14.30
N LEU A 8 -9.81 19.31 14.84
CA LEU A 8 -10.09 18.93 16.23
C LEU A 8 -9.91 17.43 16.47
N LEU A 9 -10.35 16.58 15.54
CA LEU A 9 -10.15 15.13 15.62
C LEU A 9 -8.67 14.75 15.54
N SER A 10 -7.89 15.40 14.68
CA SER A 10 -6.45 15.16 14.59
C SER A 10 -5.69 15.62 15.83
N LEU A 11 -6.06 16.76 16.42
CA LEU A 11 -5.52 17.21 17.69
C LEU A 11 -5.87 16.27 18.85
N GLY A 12 -7.12 15.80 18.91
CA GLY A 12 -7.56 14.81 19.90
C GLY A 12 -6.79 13.49 19.76
N ALA A 13 -6.62 12.99 18.54
CA ALA A 13 -5.81 11.80 18.27
C ALA A 13 -4.34 11.99 18.66
N SER A 14 -3.76 13.17 18.38
CA SER A 14 -2.39 13.48 18.78
C SER A 14 -2.24 13.55 20.31
N ALA A 15 -3.22 14.09 21.01
CA ALA A 15 -3.23 14.10 22.48
C ALA A 15 -3.28 12.69 23.07
N VAL A 16 -4.09 11.77 22.49
CA VAL A 16 -4.14 10.37 22.93
C VAL A 16 -2.79 9.68 22.72
N LEU A 17 -2.08 9.97 21.61
CA LEU A 17 -0.76 9.41 21.36
C LEU A 17 0.30 9.81 22.41
N LEU A 18 0.16 10.94 23.07
CA LEU A 18 1.07 11.37 24.15
C LEU A 18 0.92 10.53 25.43
N TYR A 19 -0.22 9.87 25.61
CA TYR A 19 -0.47 8.97 26.75
C TYR A 19 -0.11 7.51 26.49
N LEU A 20 0.19 7.16 25.22
CA LEU A 20 0.59 5.81 24.90
C LEU A 20 2.05 5.57 25.30
N PRO A 21 2.35 4.46 26.00
CA PRO A 21 3.72 4.10 26.32
C PRO A 21 4.51 3.81 25.04
N GLU A 22 5.81 4.06 25.10
CA GLU A 22 6.74 3.75 24.01
C GLU A 22 6.71 2.27 23.65
N SER A 23 6.97 1.96 22.38
CA SER A 23 6.99 0.58 21.90
C SER A 23 8.05 -0.24 22.62
N PRO A 24 7.71 -1.39 23.24
CA PRO A 24 8.69 -2.26 23.90
C PRO A 24 9.83 -2.69 22.97
N ARG A 25 9.54 -2.94 21.70
CA ARG A 25 10.55 -3.30 20.69
C ARG A 25 11.54 -2.16 20.41
N TRP A 26 11.07 -0.93 20.43
CA TRP A 26 11.93 0.24 20.27
C TRP A 26 12.84 0.42 21.49
N LEU A 27 12.27 0.27 22.69
CA LEU A 27 13.01 0.38 23.95
C LEU A 27 14.12 -0.68 24.06
N VAL A 28 13.86 -1.92 23.65
CA VAL A 28 14.89 -2.96 23.54
C VAL A 28 15.97 -2.58 22.54
N GLY A 29 15.58 -2.05 21.38
CA GLY A 29 16.52 -1.56 20.37
C GLY A 29 17.37 -0.38 20.82
N ALA A 30 16.86 0.44 21.75
CA ALA A 30 17.57 1.54 22.41
C ALA A 30 18.36 1.12 23.65
N SER A 31 18.45 -0.19 23.93
CA SER A 31 19.14 -0.77 25.11
C SER A 31 18.53 -0.38 26.47
N CYS A 32 17.28 0.05 26.49
CA CYS A 32 16.49 0.39 27.67
C CYS A 32 15.63 -0.80 28.13
N THR A 33 16.25 -1.89 28.57
CA THR A 33 15.57 -3.15 28.90
C THR A 33 14.55 -3.02 30.04
N GLU A 34 14.86 -2.28 31.10
CA GLU A 34 13.95 -2.05 32.22
C GLU A 34 12.68 -1.27 31.78
N ALA A 35 12.85 -0.23 30.97
CA ALA A 35 11.73 0.54 30.41
C ALA A 35 10.88 -0.32 29.45
N ALA A 36 11.49 -1.22 28.69
CA ALA A 36 10.80 -2.16 27.83
C ALA A 36 9.93 -3.16 28.62
N GLU A 37 10.45 -3.69 29.75
CA GLU A 37 9.67 -4.56 30.63
C GLU A 37 8.49 -3.84 31.28
N LEU A 38 8.68 -2.59 31.73
CA LEU A 38 7.61 -1.77 32.28
C LEU A 38 6.52 -1.49 31.23
N ALA A 39 6.93 -1.18 30.00
CA ALA A 39 5.99 -0.98 28.89
C ALA A 39 5.23 -2.29 28.56
N CYS A 40 5.91 -3.45 28.52
CA CYS A 40 5.26 -4.74 28.36
C CYS A 40 4.19 -5.00 29.44
N ARG A 41 4.55 -4.80 30.72
CA ARG A 41 3.61 -4.97 31.83
C ARG A 41 2.39 -4.05 31.74
N GLN A 42 2.58 -2.81 31.25
CA GLN A 42 1.50 -1.87 31.02
C GLN A 42 0.53 -2.34 29.91
N PHE A 43 1.06 -2.92 28.82
CA PHE A 43 0.24 -3.51 27.76
C PHE A 43 -0.43 -4.82 28.20
N GLU A 44 0.24 -5.66 28.97
CA GLU A 44 -0.30 -6.93 29.50
C GLU A 44 -1.39 -6.69 30.54
N GLY A 45 -1.27 -5.68 31.40
CA GLY A 45 -2.28 -5.32 32.39
C GLY A 45 -3.60 -4.83 31.80
N SER A 46 -3.62 -4.47 30.52
CA SER A 46 -4.80 -4.03 29.77
C SER A 46 -5.46 -5.15 28.94
N LEU A 47 -4.84 -6.34 28.86
CA LEU A 47 -5.37 -7.50 28.14
C LEU A 47 -5.67 -8.65 29.10
N PRO A 48 -6.76 -9.42 28.90
CA PRO A 48 -7.02 -10.60 29.70
C PRO A 48 -5.91 -11.62 29.51
N VAL A 49 -5.27 -11.98 30.61
CA VAL A 49 -4.11 -12.86 30.69
C VAL A 49 -4.46 -14.25 30.16
N TRP A 50 -4.01 -14.60 28.97
CA TRP A 50 -3.90 -15.97 28.49
C TRP A 50 -2.43 -16.28 28.21
N GLY A 51 -1.74 -16.89 29.19
CA GLY A 51 -0.53 -17.68 28.94
C GLY A 51 0.76 -16.98 28.44
N THR A 52 0.81 -15.66 28.37
CA THR A 52 1.93 -14.93 27.75
C THR A 52 3.18 -14.80 28.63
N ALA A 53 3.01 -14.82 29.95
CA ALA A 53 4.17 -14.71 30.88
C ALA A 53 5.07 -15.95 30.82
N GLU A 54 4.49 -17.13 30.65
CA GLU A 54 5.25 -18.39 30.59
C GLU A 54 5.98 -18.56 29.26
N LEU A 55 5.37 -18.09 28.15
CA LEU A 55 6.00 -18.08 26.84
C LEU A 55 7.15 -17.06 26.74
N LEU A 56 7.01 -15.90 27.39
CA LEU A 56 8.07 -14.88 27.46
C LEU A 56 9.23 -15.33 28.35
N GLN A 57 8.97 -15.96 29.50
CA GLN A 57 10.00 -16.53 30.34
C GLN A 57 10.73 -17.69 29.66
N THR A 58 10.01 -18.54 28.94
CA THR A 58 10.62 -19.65 28.19
C THR A 58 11.45 -19.14 27.01
N SER A 59 11.01 -18.10 26.33
CA SER A 59 11.79 -17.50 25.22
C SER A 59 12.96 -16.65 25.68
N LEU A 60 12.89 -16.03 26.87
CA LEU A 60 14.02 -15.31 27.47
C LEU A 60 15.05 -16.27 28.13
N ALA A 61 14.58 -17.37 28.71
CA ALA A 61 15.46 -18.41 29.27
C ALA A 61 16.13 -19.28 28.18
N ALA A 62 15.50 -19.39 27.02
CA ALA A 62 16.04 -20.07 25.84
C ALA A 62 16.92 -19.17 24.95
N ALA A 63 17.07 -17.87 25.28
CA ALA A 63 17.98 -16.99 24.56
C ALA A 63 19.42 -17.37 24.94
N PRO A 64 20.21 -17.96 24.03
CA PRO A 64 21.63 -18.20 24.30
C PRO A 64 22.30 -16.86 24.56
N ASP A 65 23.16 -16.81 25.59
CA ASP A 65 23.92 -15.65 26.03
C ASP A 65 24.93 -15.10 24.98
N ASN A 66 24.79 -15.55 23.77
CA ASN A 66 25.49 -15.05 22.62
C ASN A 66 24.59 -14.05 21.91
N ARG A 67 24.84 -12.76 22.11
CA ARG A 67 24.19 -11.61 21.46
C ARG A 67 24.35 -11.57 19.94
N THR A 68 24.24 -12.70 19.30
CA THR A 68 23.88 -12.78 17.91
C THR A 68 22.36 -12.57 17.87
N VAL A 69 21.94 -11.32 17.66
CA VAL A 69 20.61 -11.01 17.12
C VAL A 69 20.29 -12.13 16.14
N PRO A 70 19.19 -12.91 16.31
CA PRO A 70 18.88 -13.98 15.39
C PRO A 70 19.01 -13.37 14.01
N SER A 71 20.03 -13.78 13.29
CA SER A 71 20.18 -13.43 11.89
C SER A 71 18.96 -14.07 11.27
N TYR A 72 17.89 -13.28 11.18
CA TYR A 72 16.75 -13.66 10.38
C TYR A 72 17.35 -14.15 9.10
N SER A 73 17.29 -15.47 8.91
CA SER A 73 17.93 -16.14 7.80
C SER A 73 17.70 -15.28 6.59
N THR A 74 18.74 -14.57 6.24
CA THR A 74 18.79 -13.72 5.07
C THR A 74 18.31 -14.60 3.94
N VAL A 75 17.05 -14.36 3.47
CA VAL A 75 16.76 -14.74 2.11
C VAL A 75 17.93 -14.11 1.39
N THR A 76 18.80 -14.92 0.81
CA THR A 76 19.83 -14.49 -0.10
C THR A 76 19.08 -13.86 -1.27
N LEU A 77 18.50 -12.69 -0.99
CA LEU A 77 17.95 -11.83 -2.01
C LEU A 77 19.18 -11.43 -2.81
N THR A 78 19.34 -12.02 -3.96
CA THR A 78 20.43 -11.79 -4.91
C THR A 78 20.60 -10.32 -5.30
N MET A 79 19.65 -9.47 -4.86
CA MET A 79 19.66 -8.04 -5.12
C MET A 79 20.32 -7.25 -3.97
N SER A 80 21.24 -6.36 -4.31
CA SER A 80 21.81 -5.38 -3.37
C SER A 80 20.71 -4.46 -2.80
N ILE A 81 20.91 -3.92 -1.60
CA ILE A 81 19.97 -3.00 -0.93
C ILE A 81 19.62 -1.82 -1.84
N ALA A 82 20.62 -1.24 -2.54
CA ALA A 82 20.39 -0.13 -3.46
C ALA A 82 19.41 -0.50 -4.59
N ARG A 83 19.53 -1.68 -5.18
CA ARG A 83 18.60 -2.15 -6.23
C ARG A 83 17.17 -2.35 -5.71
N ARG A 84 17.03 -2.81 -4.46
CA ARG A 84 15.72 -2.94 -3.80
C ARG A 84 15.08 -1.58 -3.56
N VAL A 85 15.87 -0.59 -3.10
CA VAL A 85 15.39 0.79 -2.90
C VAL A 85 14.91 1.36 -4.24
N VAL A 86 15.72 1.27 -5.30
CA VAL A 86 15.32 1.74 -6.64
C VAL A 86 14.06 1.04 -7.13
N PHE A 87 13.96 -0.28 -6.97
CA PHE A 87 12.79 -1.06 -7.37
C PHE A 87 11.50 -0.58 -6.68
N ILE A 88 11.52 -0.46 -5.36
CA ILE A 88 10.36 0.00 -4.58
C ILE A 88 10.04 1.46 -4.90
N THR A 89 11.03 2.31 -5.00
CA THR A 89 10.86 3.74 -5.33
C THR A 89 10.18 3.91 -6.69
N LEU A 90 10.59 3.15 -7.71
CA LEU A 90 9.95 3.15 -9.01
C LEU A 90 8.50 2.66 -8.94
N LEU A 91 8.23 1.61 -8.17
CA LEU A 91 6.88 1.08 -8.00
C LEU A 91 5.94 2.13 -7.33
N TYR A 92 6.45 2.82 -6.29
CA TYR A 92 5.74 3.91 -5.62
C TYR A 92 5.55 5.14 -6.52
N PHE A 93 6.51 5.42 -7.42
CA PHE A 93 6.39 6.51 -8.40
C PHE A 93 5.32 6.21 -9.46
N LEU A 94 5.19 4.96 -9.90
CA LEU A 94 4.20 4.56 -10.92
C LEU A 94 2.77 4.50 -10.36
N GLN A 95 2.60 4.22 -9.08
CA GLN A 95 1.30 4.01 -8.46
C GLN A 95 0.33 5.21 -8.58
N PRO A 96 0.71 6.48 -8.33
CA PRO A 96 -0.19 7.61 -8.50
C PRO A 96 -0.67 7.83 -9.94
N TRP A 97 0.15 7.53 -10.94
CA TRP A 97 -0.24 7.63 -12.34
C TRP A 97 -1.43 6.72 -12.65
N ASN A 98 -1.45 5.55 -12.02
CA ASN A 98 -2.56 4.61 -12.14
C ASN A 98 -3.78 5.11 -11.36
N SER A 99 -3.64 5.33 -10.06
CA SER A 99 -4.77 5.61 -9.17
C SER A 99 -5.36 7.00 -9.37
N LEU A 100 -4.53 8.05 -9.33
CA LEU A 100 -5.02 9.44 -9.50
C LEU A 100 -5.34 9.75 -10.97
N GLY A 101 -4.52 9.26 -11.91
CA GLY A 101 -4.72 9.52 -13.34
C GLY A 101 -6.06 9.00 -13.83
N PHE A 102 -6.43 7.77 -13.46
CA PHE A 102 -7.72 7.19 -13.82
C PHE A 102 -8.89 7.95 -13.16
N ASN A 103 -8.80 8.23 -11.87
CA ASN A 103 -9.85 8.95 -11.14
C ASN A 103 -10.08 10.36 -11.70
N LEU A 104 -9.01 11.04 -12.12
CA LEU A 104 -9.09 12.38 -12.71
C LEU A 104 -9.83 12.38 -14.06
N LEU A 105 -9.61 11.36 -14.88
CA LEU A 105 -10.22 11.25 -16.20
C LEU A 105 -11.63 10.66 -16.18
N MET A 106 -11.96 9.87 -15.17
CA MET A 106 -13.22 9.11 -15.12
C MET A 106 -14.45 10.03 -15.25
N GLY A 107 -14.53 11.10 -14.47
CA GLY A 107 -15.66 12.03 -14.50
C GLY A 107 -15.84 12.72 -15.85
N PRO A 108 -14.83 13.42 -16.38
CA PRO A 108 -14.90 14.06 -17.71
C PRO A 108 -15.26 13.09 -18.83
N ILE A 109 -14.76 11.86 -18.81
CA ILE A 109 -15.05 10.85 -19.83
C ILE A 109 -16.51 10.41 -19.77
N LEU A 110 -17.06 10.19 -18.60
CA LEU A 110 -18.47 9.82 -18.43
C LEU A 110 -19.39 10.94 -18.95
N LEU A 111 -19.09 12.19 -18.62
CA LEU A 111 -19.84 13.34 -19.14
C LEU A 111 -19.74 13.45 -20.67
N ALA A 112 -18.53 13.28 -21.24
CA ALA A 112 -18.31 13.30 -22.69
C ALA A 112 -19.06 12.15 -23.40
N ARG A 113 -19.34 11.04 -22.73
CA ARG A 113 -20.15 9.92 -23.24
C ARG A 113 -21.67 10.13 -23.10
N GLY A 114 -22.09 11.30 -22.63
CA GLY A 114 -23.52 11.65 -22.50
C GLY A 114 -24.19 11.17 -21.21
N TYR A 115 -23.39 10.76 -20.19
CA TYR A 115 -23.97 10.49 -18.87
C TYR A 115 -24.39 11.80 -18.19
N ASN A 116 -25.55 11.78 -17.55
CA ASN A 116 -26.02 12.90 -16.75
C ASN A 116 -25.08 13.10 -15.56
N LEU A 117 -24.96 14.34 -15.08
CA LEU A 117 -24.12 14.69 -13.94
C LEU A 117 -24.42 13.82 -12.71
N SER A 118 -25.70 13.57 -12.42
CA SER A 118 -26.12 12.72 -11.30
C SER A 118 -25.59 11.28 -11.42
N ASN A 119 -25.70 10.67 -12.60
CA ASN A 119 -25.21 9.32 -12.86
C ASN A 119 -23.67 9.27 -12.79
N THR A 120 -23.01 10.29 -13.31
CA THR A 120 -21.54 10.43 -13.22
C THR A 120 -21.10 10.49 -11.77
N LEU A 121 -21.74 11.32 -10.96
CA LEU A 121 -21.43 11.44 -9.52
C LEU A 121 -21.71 10.14 -8.76
N LEU A 122 -22.78 9.41 -9.11
CA LEU A 122 -23.06 8.09 -8.52
C LEU A 122 -21.97 7.07 -8.86
N ILE A 123 -21.53 7.00 -10.12
CA ILE A 123 -20.46 6.07 -10.54
C ILE A 123 -19.15 6.41 -9.84
N VAL A 124 -18.77 7.69 -9.79
CA VAL A 124 -17.55 8.17 -9.10
C VAL A 124 -17.65 7.89 -7.59
N GLY A 125 -18.82 8.14 -7.00
CA GLY A 125 -19.09 7.84 -5.59
C GLY A 125 -18.96 6.35 -5.28
N LEU A 126 -19.57 5.48 -6.08
CA LEU A 126 -19.46 4.02 -5.93
C LEU A 126 -18.01 3.55 -6.11
N ALA A 127 -17.27 4.11 -7.06
CA ALA A 127 -15.86 3.80 -7.24
C ALA A 127 -15.03 4.12 -6.00
N SER A 128 -15.39 5.16 -5.25
CA SER A 128 -14.69 5.57 -4.01
C SER A 128 -14.83 4.54 -2.88
N PHE A 129 -15.82 3.67 -2.91
CA PHE A 129 -15.93 2.54 -1.98
C PHE A 129 -15.00 1.37 -2.33
N GLY A 130 -14.51 1.30 -3.57
CA GLY A 130 -13.62 0.23 -4.02
C GLY A 130 -12.40 0.02 -3.11
N PRO A 131 -11.61 1.06 -2.77
CA PRO A 131 -10.48 0.94 -1.86
C PRO A 131 -10.86 0.45 -0.45
N SER A 132 -12.00 0.85 0.09
CA SER A 132 -12.47 0.41 1.41
C SER A 132 -12.84 -1.07 1.39
N ILE A 133 -13.61 -1.49 0.40
CA ILE A 133 -13.99 -2.89 0.20
C ILE A 133 -12.74 -3.75 -0.01
N SER A 134 -11.82 -3.32 -0.86
CA SER A 134 -10.59 -4.06 -1.15
C SER A 134 -9.65 -4.16 0.05
N SER A 135 -9.63 -3.17 0.94
CA SER A 135 -8.85 -3.24 2.18
C SER A 135 -9.36 -4.34 3.12
N ILE A 136 -10.67 -4.54 3.19
CA ILE A 136 -11.28 -5.65 3.93
C ILE A 136 -10.88 -6.99 3.31
N PHE A 137 -11.00 -7.13 1.99
CA PHE A 137 -10.55 -8.35 1.30
C PHE A 137 -9.05 -8.58 1.44
N ALA A 138 -8.24 -7.52 1.37
CA ALA A 138 -6.80 -7.61 1.54
C ALA A 138 -6.43 -8.19 2.91
N SER A 139 -7.12 -7.85 4.00
CA SER A 139 -6.85 -8.38 5.34
C SER A 139 -6.99 -9.90 5.44
N PHE A 140 -7.90 -10.50 4.67
CA PHE A 140 -8.09 -11.96 4.64
C PHE A 140 -7.16 -12.70 3.70
N TYR A 141 -6.70 -12.03 2.65
CA TYR A 141 -6.01 -12.67 1.53
C TYR A 141 -4.50 -12.42 1.53
N ILE A 142 -4.09 -11.31 2.17
CA ILE A 142 -2.71 -10.83 2.11
C ILE A 142 -1.71 -11.85 2.68
N ASP A 143 -2.09 -12.61 3.72
CA ASP A 143 -1.21 -13.59 4.37
C ASP A 143 -1.16 -14.94 3.66
N ARG A 144 -2.14 -15.22 2.79
CA ARG A 144 -2.28 -16.51 2.11
C ARG A 144 -1.63 -16.54 0.73
N THR A 145 -1.39 -15.39 0.12
CA THR A 145 -0.87 -15.29 -1.24
C THR A 145 0.54 -14.75 -1.30
N GLU A 146 1.30 -15.23 -2.30
CA GLU A 146 2.59 -14.65 -2.61
C GLU A 146 2.42 -13.18 -3.06
N ARG A 147 3.06 -12.25 -2.35
CA ARG A 147 2.96 -10.79 -2.58
C ARG A 147 3.20 -10.40 -4.03
N LYS A 148 4.20 -11.01 -4.66
CA LYS A 148 4.56 -10.79 -6.05
C LYS A 148 3.41 -11.15 -7.00
N THR A 149 2.83 -12.33 -6.82
CA THR A 149 1.73 -12.83 -7.66
C THR A 149 0.48 -11.97 -7.46
N ALA A 150 0.15 -11.62 -6.21
CA ALA A 150 -0.99 -10.76 -5.92
C ALA A 150 -0.86 -9.37 -6.56
N LEU A 151 0.32 -8.73 -6.48
CA LEU A 151 0.58 -7.44 -7.13
C LEU A 151 0.47 -7.55 -8.67
N ALA A 152 1.01 -8.62 -9.26
CA ALA A 152 0.91 -8.84 -10.70
C ALA A 152 -0.54 -9.05 -11.15
N VAL A 153 -1.33 -9.83 -10.42
CA VAL A 153 -2.76 -10.04 -10.69
C VAL A 153 -3.54 -8.72 -10.59
N CYS A 154 -3.31 -7.93 -9.53
CA CYS A 154 -3.96 -6.62 -9.39
C CYS A 154 -3.61 -5.68 -10.56
N ALA A 155 -2.34 -5.67 -11.01
CA ALA A 155 -1.93 -4.85 -12.15
C ALA A 155 -2.62 -5.29 -13.46
N VAL A 156 -2.72 -6.61 -13.71
CA VAL A 156 -3.43 -7.15 -14.88
C VAL A 156 -4.93 -6.85 -14.83
N LEU A 157 -5.57 -7.04 -13.68
CA LEU A 157 -7.00 -6.72 -13.50
C LEU A 157 -7.26 -5.23 -13.69
N ALA A 158 -6.43 -4.36 -13.13
CA ALA A 158 -6.54 -2.93 -13.33
C ALA A 158 -6.33 -2.53 -14.80
N PHE A 159 -5.36 -3.15 -15.49
CA PHE A 159 -5.14 -2.90 -16.91
C PHE A 159 -6.33 -3.34 -17.76
N ALA A 160 -6.84 -4.56 -17.56
CA ALA A 160 -8.00 -5.07 -18.28
C ALA A 160 -9.25 -4.19 -18.05
N ALA A 161 -9.48 -3.79 -16.80
CA ALA A 161 -10.56 -2.90 -16.43
C ALA A 161 -10.41 -1.49 -17.06
N ALA A 162 -9.20 -0.94 -17.09
CA ALA A 162 -8.93 0.32 -17.77
C ALA A 162 -9.18 0.21 -19.28
N VAL A 163 -8.71 -0.83 -19.93
CA VAL A 163 -8.98 -1.09 -21.35
C VAL A 163 -10.50 -1.20 -21.60
N ALA A 164 -11.21 -1.98 -20.79
CA ALA A 164 -12.67 -2.10 -20.89
C ALA A 164 -13.37 -0.75 -20.72
N PHE A 165 -12.93 0.07 -19.76
CA PHE A 165 -13.49 1.41 -19.54
C PHE A 165 -13.27 2.32 -20.75
N PHE A 166 -12.08 2.35 -21.34
CA PHE A 166 -11.79 3.25 -22.46
C PHE A 166 -12.39 2.77 -23.79
N SER A 167 -12.58 1.46 -24.00
CA SER A 167 -13.07 0.87 -25.26
C SER A 167 -14.59 0.72 -25.34
N THR A 168 -15.30 0.68 -24.18
CA THR A 168 -16.74 0.41 -24.14
C THR A 168 -17.53 1.67 -23.82
N SER A 169 -18.67 1.86 -24.52
CA SER A 169 -19.65 2.91 -24.23
C SER A 169 -20.95 2.38 -23.59
N LEU A 170 -21.08 1.07 -23.43
CA LEU A 170 -22.27 0.45 -22.82
C LEU A 170 -22.29 0.73 -21.30
N PRO A 171 -23.40 1.30 -20.76
CA PRO A 171 -23.45 1.77 -19.37
C PRO A 171 -23.08 0.70 -18.34
N GLY A 172 -23.65 -0.50 -18.45
CA GLY A 172 -23.37 -1.59 -17.51
C GLY A 172 -21.91 -2.04 -17.48
N TRP A 173 -21.27 -2.16 -18.65
CA TRP A 173 -19.87 -2.53 -18.77
C TRP A 173 -18.94 -1.43 -18.29
N THR A 174 -19.26 -0.17 -18.54
CA THR A 174 -18.51 0.98 -18.03
C THR A 174 -18.50 1.01 -16.50
N MET A 175 -19.67 0.81 -15.88
CA MET A 175 -19.80 0.76 -14.43
C MET A 175 -19.02 -0.42 -13.84
N MET A 176 -19.14 -1.61 -14.43
CA MET A 176 -18.40 -2.80 -14.01
C MET A 176 -16.89 -2.59 -14.11
N ALA A 177 -16.43 -2.01 -15.21
CA ALA A 177 -15.01 -1.70 -15.40
C ALA A 177 -14.46 -0.74 -14.34
N VAL A 178 -15.22 0.30 -14.00
CA VAL A 178 -14.85 1.26 -12.94
C VAL A 178 -14.76 0.58 -11.57
N VAL A 179 -15.73 -0.27 -11.23
CA VAL A 179 -15.73 -0.99 -9.93
C VAL A 179 -14.55 -1.96 -9.85
N VAL A 180 -14.32 -2.76 -10.89
CA VAL A 180 -13.21 -3.72 -10.94
C VAL A 180 -11.86 -2.98 -10.85
N TYR A 181 -11.73 -1.87 -11.57
CA TYR A 181 -10.53 -1.03 -11.50
C TYR A 181 -10.28 -0.52 -10.08
N SER A 182 -11.31 0.03 -9.44
CA SER A 182 -11.23 0.60 -8.10
C SER A 182 -10.87 -0.44 -7.04
N ILE A 183 -11.42 -1.65 -7.15
CA ILE A 183 -11.09 -2.77 -6.27
C ILE A 183 -9.63 -3.20 -6.49
N ALA A 184 -9.20 -3.38 -7.75
CA ALA A 184 -7.84 -3.79 -8.06
C ALA A 184 -6.80 -2.77 -7.58
N GLN A 185 -7.06 -1.47 -7.78
CA GLN A 185 -6.19 -0.39 -7.29
C GLN A 185 -6.22 -0.27 -5.76
N GLY A 186 -7.37 -0.48 -5.14
CA GLY A 186 -7.50 -0.48 -3.68
C GLY A 186 -6.72 -1.60 -3.01
N MET A 187 -6.63 -2.79 -3.62
CA MET A 187 -5.80 -3.90 -3.14
C MET A 187 -4.30 -3.65 -3.40
N TYR A 188 -3.96 -2.93 -4.47
CA TYR A 188 -2.58 -2.74 -4.89
C TYR A 188 -1.75 -1.99 -3.83
N LEU A 189 -2.29 -0.96 -3.21
CA LEU A 189 -1.58 -0.14 -2.23
C LEU A 189 -1.21 -0.92 -0.94
N PRO A 190 -2.12 -1.61 -0.24
CA PRO A 190 -1.76 -2.44 0.91
C PRO A 190 -0.75 -3.53 0.58
N LEU A 191 -0.92 -4.21 -0.56
CA LEU A 191 0.02 -5.21 -1.04
C LEU A 191 1.41 -4.63 -1.27
N MET A 192 1.49 -3.47 -1.89
CA MET A 192 2.75 -2.77 -2.18
C MET A 192 3.45 -2.32 -0.88
N THR A 193 2.72 -1.81 0.11
CA THR A 193 3.28 -1.38 1.39
C THR A 193 3.81 -2.56 2.19
N THR A 194 3.05 -3.67 2.26
CA THR A 194 3.50 -4.90 2.92
C THR A 194 4.72 -5.47 2.22
N PHE A 195 4.68 -5.59 0.90
CA PHE A 195 5.82 -6.06 0.10
C PHE A 195 7.07 -5.21 0.31
N GLY A 196 6.91 -3.88 0.35
CA GLY A 196 8.00 -2.94 0.62
C GLY A 196 8.60 -3.14 2.02
N SER A 197 7.79 -3.40 3.04
CA SER A 197 8.26 -3.65 4.40
C SER A 197 8.99 -4.98 4.55
N GLU A 198 8.62 -6.01 3.78
CA GLU A 198 9.22 -7.35 3.82
C GLU A 198 10.56 -7.44 3.07
N ILE A 199 10.78 -6.60 2.06
CA ILE A 199 12.01 -6.61 1.24
C ILE A 199 13.23 -6.07 2.02
N PHE A 200 13.02 -5.18 2.98
CA PHE A 200 14.09 -4.50 3.68
C PHE A 200 14.37 -5.07 5.07
N PRO A 201 15.67 -5.22 5.44
CA PRO A 201 16.02 -5.50 6.83
C PRO A 201 15.59 -4.31 7.72
N THR A 202 15.27 -4.59 8.98
CA THR A 202 14.71 -3.63 9.95
C THR A 202 15.52 -2.33 10.03
N ARG A 203 16.83 -2.43 9.92
CA ARG A 203 17.77 -1.31 10.07
C ARG A 203 17.60 -0.21 9.01
N VAL A 204 17.26 -0.56 7.78
CA VAL A 204 17.13 0.38 6.65
C VAL A 204 15.68 0.53 6.16
N ARG A 205 14.74 -0.23 6.73
CA ARG A 205 13.35 -0.26 6.28
C ARG A 205 12.68 1.11 6.33
N ALA A 206 12.81 1.81 7.45
CA ALA A 206 12.17 3.13 7.63
C ALA A 206 12.69 4.14 6.60
N SER A 207 14.00 4.25 6.42
CA SER A 207 14.61 5.18 5.47
C SER A 207 14.25 4.83 4.01
N ALA A 208 14.30 3.54 3.65
CA ALA A 208 13.97 3.09 2.30
C ALA A 208 12.49 3.34 1.96
N THR A 209 11.57 3.06 2.87
CA THR A 209 10.14 3.32 2.67
C THR A 209 9.83 4.81 2.65
N SER A 210 10.53 5.64 3.46
CA SER A 210 10.36 7.10 3.41
C SER A 210 10.76 7.68 2.06
N VAL A 211 11.87 7.24 1.47
CA VAL A 211 12.28 7.64 0.12
C VAL A 211 11.23 7.24 -0.92
N ALA A 212 10.71 6.01 -0.84
CA ALA A 212 9.68 5.55 -1.75
C ALA A 212 8.39 6.40 -1.64
N TRP A 213 7.94 6.70 -0.43
CA TRP A 213 6.79 7.56 -0.19
C TRP A 213 7.01 9.01 -0.65
N ALA A 214 8.21 9.56 -0.47
CA ALA A 214 8.55 10.88 -1.00
C ALA A 214 8.39 10.91 -2.53
N MET A 215 8.89 9.90 -3.24
CA MET A 215 8.73 9.80 -4.70
C MET A 215 7.28 9.58 -5.13
N ASN A 216 6.48 8.88 -4.33
CA ASN A 216 5.04 8.79 -4.55
C ASN A 216 4.37 10.17 -4.48
N ARG A 217 4.74 11.01 -3.51
CA ARG A 217 4.22 12.38 -3.40
C ARG A 217 4.63 13.25 -4.57
N VAL A 218 5.89 13.16 -5.01
CA VAL A 218 6.36 13.85 -6.23
C VAL A 218 5.53 13.43 -7.44
N ALA A 219 5.33 12.13 -7.65
CA ALA A 219 4.46 11.64 -8.72
C ALA A 219 3.03 12.16 -8.60
N SER A 220 2.45 12.17 -7.39
CA SER A 220 1.08 12.68 -7.16
C SER A 220 0.89 14.14 -7.57
N VAL A 221 1.92 14.96 -7.44
CA VAL A 221 1.91 16.36 -7.90
C VAL A 221 2.03 16.47 -9.41
N LEU A 222 2.79 15.57 -10.05
CA LEU A 222 3.03 15.57 -11.50
C LEU A 222 1.84 14.98 -12.30
N VAL A 223 1.06 14.09 -11.70
CA VAL A 223 -0.05 13.39 -12.39
C VAL A 223 -1.11 14.35 -12.94
N PRO A 224 -1.72 15.28 -12.15
CA PRO A 224 -2.79 16.12 -12.67
C PRO A 224 -2.36 16.96 -13.89
N PRO A 225 -1.24 17.74 -13.85
CA PRO A 225 -0.83 18.51 -15.02
C PRO A 225 -0.41 17.62 -16.17
N GLY A 226 0.23 16.47 -15.92
CA GLY A 226 0.64 15.54 -16.97
C GLY A 226 -0.54 14.94 -17.73
N VAL A 227 -1.52 14.42 -16.99
CA VAL A 227 -2.73 13.82 -17.56
C VAL A 227 -3.58 14.87 -18.29
N LEU A 228 -3.72 16.07 -17.71
CA LEU A 228 -4.48 17.15 -18.32
C LEU A 228 -3.81 17.65 -19.62
N ALA A 229 -2.49 17.82 -19.62
CA ALA A 229 -1.74 18.18 -20.81
C ALA A 229 -1.85 17.11 -21.92
N ALA A 230 -1.81 15.83 -21.56
CA ALA A 230 -2.03 14.73 -22.48
C ALA A 230 -3.44 14.76 -23.09
N PHE A 231 -4.45 15.00 -22.26
CA PHE A 231 -5.84 15.11 -22.69
C PHE A 231 -6.05 16.29 -23.67
N HIS A 232 -5.47 17.46 -23.38
CA HIS A 232 -5.58 18.63 -24.25
C HIS A 232 -4.85 18.46 -25.60
N ARG A 233 -3.73 17.72 -25.63
CA ARG A 233 -2.93 17.55 -26.85
C ARG A 233 -3.46 16.47 -27.79
N GLY A 234 -3.98 15.40 -27.27
CA GLY A 234 -4.36 14.22 -28.07
C GLY A 234 -5.67 13.55 -27.65
N GLY A 235 -6.47 14.25 -26.86
CA GLY A 235 -7.78 13.74 -26.42
C GLY A 235 -7.69 12.49 -25.56
N LEU A 236 -8.77 11.72 -25.61
CA LEU A 236 -8.97 10.54 -24.77
C LEU A 236 -7.89 9.46 -24.99
N HIS A 237 -7.49 9.23 -26.24
CA HIS A 237 -6.53 8.17 -26.56
C HIS A 237 -5.15 8.42 -25.94
N VAL A 238 -4.65 9.66 -26.03
CA VAL A 238 -3.35 10.01 -25.45
C VAL A 238 -3.41 9.98 -23.92
N ALA A 239 -4.51 10.46 -23.33
CA ALA A 239 -4.71 10.39 -21.90
C ALA A 239 -4.79 8.93 -21.38
N ALA A 240 -5.43 8.02 -22.13
CA ALA A 240 -5.47 6.59 -21.79
C ALA A 240 -4.07 5.95 -21.78
N VAL A 241 -3.20 6.34 -22.72
CA VAL A 241 -1.81 5.85 -22.77
C VAL A 241 -1.03 6.23 -21.50
N PHE A 242 -1.30 7.40 -20.92
CA PHE A 242 -0.71 7.84 -19.66
C PHE A 242 -1.11 6.97 -18.46
N ILE A 243 -2.20 6.20 -18.57
CA ILE A 243 -2.62 5.21 -17.57
C ILE A 243 -2.08 3.83 -17.91
N TYR A 244 -2.09 3.45 -19.19
CA TYR A 244 -1.64 2.12 -19.61
C TYR A 244 -0.14 1.91 -19.42
N ILE A 245 0.70 2.89 -19.77
CA ILE A 245 2.16 2.78 -19.64
C ILE A 245 2.58 2.48 -18.20
N PRO A 246 2.16 3.24 -17.17
CA PRO A 246 2.52 2.96 -15.79
C PRO A 246 1.99 1.60 -15.29
N LEU A 247 0.79 1.16 -15.72
CA LEU A 247 0.26 -0.16 -15.38
C LEU A 247 1.11 -1.29 -15.95
N ILE A 248 1.45 -1.20 -17.23
CA ILE A 248 2.31 -2.16 -17.90
C ILE A 248 3.72 -2.15 -17.27
N ALA A 249 4.28 -0.96 -17.04
CA ALA A 249 5.58 -0.81 -16.42
C ALA A 249 5.63 -1.40 -15.00
N SER A 250 4.60 -1.16 -14.18
CA SER A 250 4.51 -1.73 -12.83
C SER A 250 4.38 -3.25 -12.87
N PHE A 251 3.58 -3.80 -13.79
CA PHE A 251 3.47 -5.24 -13.99
C PHE A 251 4.83 -5.87 -14.35
N PHE A 252 5.50 -5.36 -15.38
CA PHE A 252 6.81 -5.87 -15.79
C PHE A 252 7.86 -5.71 -14.70
N LEU A 253 7.85 -4.58 -13.98
CA LEU A 253 8.75 -4.34 -12.87
C LEU A 253 8.57 -5.39 -11.77
N VAL A 254 7.32 -5.68 -11.37
CA VAL A 254 7.00 -6.71 -10.37
C VAL A 254 7.40 -8.09 -10.85
N VAL A 255 7.04 -8.47 -12.08
CA VAL A 255 7.30 -9.81 -12.60
C VAL A 255 8.79 -10.09 -12.81
N THR A 256 9.55 -9.10 -13.31
CA THR A 256 10.98 -9.30 -13.63
C THR A 256 11.91 -9.10 -12.44
N LYS A 257 11.63 -8.13 -11.59
CA LYS A 257 12.52 -7.72 -10.49
C LYS A 257 11.99 -8.04 -9.10
N GLY A 258 10.70 -8.38 -8.98
CA GLY A 258 10.12 -8.72 -7.68
C GLY A 258 10.71 -10.01 -7.11
N PRO A 259 11.21 -10.03 -5.84
CA PRO A 259 11.67 -11.24 -5.18
C PRO A 259 10.52 -12.23 -4.94
N ARG A 260 10.82 -13.52 -4.90
CA ARG A 260 9.87 -14.61 -4.66
C ARG A 260 10.03 -15.18 -3.25
N GLY A 261 8.99 -15.83 -2.73
CA GLY A 261 9.08 -16.64 -1.51
C GLY A 261 9.02 -15.89 -0.20
N LEU A 262 8.49 -14.67 -0.18
CA LEU A 262 8.35 -13.86 1.05
C LEU A 262 7.23 -14.37 1.99
N THR A 263 6.22 -15.05 1.48
CA THR A 263 5.05 -15.54 2.25
C THR A 263 5.24 -16.89 2.96
N ARG A 264 6.29 -17.64 2.68
CA ARG A 264 6.50 -18.96 3.29
C ARG A 264 7.14 -18.94 4.68
N ARG A 265 7.33 -17.79 5.26
CA ARG A 265 7.88 -17.64 6.60
C ARG A 265 6.77 -17.17 7.53
N GLY A 266 6.01 -18.14 8.04
CA GLY A 266 5.29 -17.94 9.29
C GLY A 266 6.27 -17.36 10.30
N VAL A 267 5.83 -16.34 11.01
CA VAL A 267 6.49 -15.84 12.21
C VAL A 267 6.48 -17.04 13.18
N ALA A 268 7.60 -17.76 13.24
CA ALA A 268 7.89 -18.66 14.34
C ALA A 268 8.56 -17.84 15.43
#